data_c75f6be3aab42e2cb6ed2c31aaa6e51f
#
_entry.id   c75f6be3aab42e2cb6ed2c31aaa6e51f
#
_cell.length_a   1.000
_cell.length_b   1.000
_cell.length_c   1.000
_cell.angle_alpha   90.00
_cell.angle_beta   90.00
_cell.angle_gamma   90.00
#
_symmetry.space_group_name_H-M   'P 1'
#
loop_
_entity.id
_entity.type
_entity.pdbx_description
1 polymer ?
#
loop_
_entity_poly.entity_id
_entity_poly.type
_entity_poly.pdbx_seq_one_letter_code
_entity_poly.pdbx_strand_id
1 'polypeptide(L)'
;MKSKPRRTTLRSAEETPAAVLPAGATQRLAPAVPPTQTSPQLDVFANPARERDYLIRFVVPEFTCHCPLTGQPDFAHFTIEMVADRLCIELKSLKLYFWSYRNVGAFHEKVTNDIVDDIVRAVDPRFVRLTAKWNVRGGIYTDIVAEHRQKGWKAAATIALPPSA
;
A
#
# COMPACT_ATOMS: atom_id res chain seq x y z
N MET A 1 -16.83 -30.71 -50.80
CA MET A 1 -17.21 -30.39 -49.41
C MET A 1 -16.01 -29.74 -48.73
N LYS A 2 -16.04 -28.41 -48.48
CA LYS A 2 -14.94 -27.65 -47.83
C LYS A 2 -15.44 -27.27 -46.45
N SER A 3 -14.82 -27.82 -45.39
CA SER A 3 -15.07 -27.51 -44.00
C SER A 3 -14.54 -26.12 -43.61
N LYS A 4 -15.39 -25.27 -43.04
CA LYS A 4 -15.02 -23.97 -42.46
C LYS A 4 -14.30 -24.18 -41.09
N PRO A 5 -13.26 -23.36 -40.77
CA PRO A 5 -12.67 -23.41 -39.44
C PRO A 5 -13.55 -22.71 -38.39
N ARG A 6 -13.67 -23.30 -37.22
CA ARG A 6 -14.35 -22.76 -36.04
C ARG A 6 -13.52 -21.56 -35.49
N ARG A 7 -14.16 -20.42 -35.37
CA ARG A 7 -13.64 -19.24 -34.68
C ARG A 7 -13.74 -19.48 -33.18
N THR A 8 -12.59 -19.64 -32.51
CA THR A 8 -12.51 -19.66 -31.04
C THR A 8 -12.60 -18.22 -30.53
N THR A 9 -13.70 -17.87 -29.90
CA THR A 9 -13.87 -16.61 -29.17
C THR A 9 -13.04 -16.67 -27.90
N LEU A 10 -12.02 -15.81 -27.79
CA LEU A 10 -11.30 -15.54 -26.56
C LEU A 10 -12.29 -14.88 -25.58
N ARG A 11 -12.56 -15.53 -24.46
CA ARG A 11 -13.26 -14.94 -23.32
C ARG A 11 -12.37 -13.85 -22.74
N SER A 12 -12.92 -12.64 -22.65
CA SER A 12 -12.36 -11.54 -21.88
C SER A 12 -12.14 -11.99 -20.44
N ALA A 13 -10.95 -11.73 -19.91
CA ALA A 13 -10.65 -11.93 -18.50
C ALA A 13 -11.57 -11.02 -17.68
N GLU A 14 -12.50 -11.60 -16.94
CA GLU A 14 -13.26 -10.91 -15.90
C GLU A 14 -12.29 -10.52 -14.79
N GLU A 15 -12.21 -9.22 -14.51
CA GLU A 15 -11.54 -8.71 -13.33
C GLU A 15 -12.20 -9.28 -12.08
N THR A 16 -11.50 -10.17 -11.39
CA THR A 16 -11.94 -10.72 -10.11
C THR A 16 -11.84 -9.63 -9.05
N PRO A 17 -12.92 -9.26 -8.36
CA PRO A 17 -12.85 -8.29 -7.27
C PRO A 17 -11.95 -8.82 -6.16
N ALA A 18 -11.15 -7.92 -5.53
CA ALA A 18 -10.24 -8.24 -4.43
C ALA A 18 -10.96 -9.11 -3.38
N ALA A 19 -10.45 -10.31 -3.15
CA ALA A 19 -11.07 -11.27 -2.25
C ALA A 19 -10.99 -10.78 -0.81
N VAL A 20 -12.14 -10.50 -0.21
CA VAL A 20 -12.28 -10.31 1.24
C VAL A 20 -12.06 -11.67 1.89
N LEU A 21 -10.94 -11.84 2.61
CA LEU A 21 -10.64 -13.09 3.29
C LEU A 21 -11.56 -13.28 4.51
N PRO A 22 -12.19 -14.45 4.68
CA PRO A 22 -12.90 -14.78 5.90
C PRO A 22 -11.94 -14.88 7.08
N ALA A 23 -12.41 -14.54 8.29
CA ALA A 23 -11.64 -14.68 9.51
C ALA A 23 -11.13 -16.14 9.65
N GLY A 24 -9.79 -16.33 9.66
CA GLY A 24 -9.15 -17.65 9.79
C GLY A 24 -8.52 -18.23 8.52
N ALA A 25 -8.52 -17.54 7.39
CA ALA A 25 -7.85 -18.04 6.18
C ALA A 25 -6.31 -18.00 6.33
N THR A 26 -5.68 -19.17 6.26
CA THR A 26 -4.23 -19.31 6.21
C THR A 26 -3.70 -18.91 4.85
N GLN A 27 -2.89 -17.85 4.81
CA GLN A 27 -2.27 -17.37 3.59
C GLN A 27 -1.10 -18.25 3.12
N ARG A 28 -0.88 -18.27 1.82
CA ARG A 28 0.28 -18.96 1.20
C ARG A 28 1.59 -18.29 1.62
N LEU A 29 2.66 -19.10 1.67
CA LEU A 29 4.00 -18.61 1.94
C LEU A 29 4.44 -17.58 0.88
N ALA A 30 5.17 -16.55 1.33
CA ALA A 30 5.75 -15.55 0.45
C ALA A 30 6.77 -16.20 -0.52
N PRO A 31 6.96 -15.64 -1.73
CA PRO A 31 7.99 -16.12 -2.64
C PRO A 31 9.38 -15.99 -2.02
N ALA A 32 10.27 -16.92 -2.36
CA ALA A 32 11.64 -16.96 -1.82
C ALA A 32 12.54 -15.82 -2.33
N VAL A 33 12.17 -15.19 -3.46
CA VAL A 33 12.93 -14.10 -4.09
C VAL A 33 12.05 -12.85 -4.12
N PRO A 34 12.60 -11.68 -3.77
CA PRO A 34 11.86 -10.42 -3.88
C PRO A 34 11.38 -10.18 -5.31
N PRO A 35 10.16 -9.71 -5.51
CA PRO A 35 9.68 -9.33 -6.84
C PRO A 35 10.53 -8.20 -7.41
N THR A 36 10.65 -8.16 -8.73
CA THR A 36 11.37 -7.09 -9.46
C THR A 36 10.46 -5.92 -9.83
N GLN A 37 9.18 -6.02 -9.52
CA GLN A 37 8.16 -4.99 -9.76
C GLN A 37 7.30 -4.81 -8.51
N THR A 38 6.77 -3.61 -8.33
CA THR A 38 5.82 -3.35 -7.24
C THR A 38 4.57 -4.20 -7.42
N SER A 39 4.03 -4.70 -6.30
CA SER A 39 2.73 -5.37 -6.27
C SER A 39 1.74 -4.48 -5.52
N PRO A 40 0.87 -3.75 -6.22
CA PRO A 40 -0.10 -2.85 -5.59
C PRO A 40 -1.25 -3.61 -4.91
N GLN A 41 -1.22 -4.93 -4.91
CA GLN A 41 -2.26 -5.76 -4.32
C GLN A 41 -2.12 -5.79 -2.79
N LEU A 42 -3.07 -5.16 -2.11
CA LEU A 42 -3.24 -5.20 -0.66
C LEU A 42 -4.48 -6.03 -0.33
N ASP A 43 -4.30 -7.11 0.43
CA ASP A 43 -5.42 -7.87 0.99
C ASP A 43 -6.09 -7.05 2.10
N VAL A 44 -7.40 -7.19 2.21
CA VAL A 44 -8.22 -6.38 3.12
C VAL A 44 -9.20 -7.24 3.90
N PHE A 45 -9.64 -6.74 5.05
CA PHE A 45 -10.70 -7.36 5.86
C PHE A 45 -11.68 -6.31 6.37
N ALA A 46 -12.87 -6.75 6.78
CA ALA A 46 -13.91 -5.84 7.27
C ALA A 46 -13.46 -5.13 8.56
N ASN A 47 -13.67 -3.80 8.63
CA ASN A 47 -13.39 -3.03 9.84
C ASN A 47 -14.29 -3.52 10.99
N PRO A 48 -13.72 -4.03 12.09
CA PRO A 48 -14.49 -4.60 13.23
C PRO A 48 -15.22 -3.55 14.07
N ALA A 49 -14.90 -2.26 13.91
CA ALA A 49 -15.44 -1.18 14.74
C ALA A 49 -15.77 0.06 13.90
N ARG A 50 -16.56 -0.13 12.86
CA ARG A 50 -16.90 0.89 11.86
C ARG A 50 -17.64 2.10 12.44
N GLU A 51 -18.33 1.93 13.56
CA GLU A 51 -19.14 2.94 14.24
C GLU A 51 -18.32 4.02 14.97
N ARG A 52 -17.00 3.81 15.08
CA ARG A 52 -16.09 4.76 15.73
C ARG A 52 -14.85 5.03 14.89
N ASP A 53 -14.29 6.22 15.04
CA ASP A 53 -12.95 6.50 14.55
C ASP A 53 -11.91 5.95 15.53
N TYR A 54 -10.89 5.27 15.03
CA TYR A 54 -9.69 4.90 15.76
C TYR A 54 -8.49 4.95 14.84
N LEU A 55 -7.33 5.26 15.40
CA LEU A 55 -6.09 5.40 14.65
C LEU A 55 -5.36 4.07 14.55
N ILE A 56 -5.09 3.64 13.33
CA ILE A 56 -4.17 2.56 13.02
C ILE A 56 -2.84 3.19 12.61
N ARG A 57 -1.75 2.80 13.29
CA ARG A 57 -0.40 3.26 12.92
C ARG A 57 0.44 2.07 12.52
N PHE A 58 0.99 2.12 11.29
CA PHE A 58 2.01 1.19 10.82
C PHE A 58 3.35 1.92 10.79
N VAL A 59 4.38 1.31 11.35
CA VAL A 59 5.75 1.81 11.31
C VAL A 59 6.59 0.84 10.49
N VAL A 60 7.26 1.34 9.44
CA VAL A 60 8.08 0.57 8.52
C VAL A 60 9.50 1.13 8.60
N PRO A 61 10.33 0.64 9.54
CA PRO A 61 11.64 1.23 9.80
C PRO A 61 12.70 0.89 8.75
N GLU A 62 12.44 -0.11 7.91
CA GLU A 62 13.43 -0.66 6.97
C GLU A 62 12.92 -0.66 5.52
N PHE A 63 12.23 0.40 5.11
CA PHE A 63 11.84 0.52 3.72
C PHE A 63 13.07 0.65 2.83
N THR A 64 13.07 -0.06 1.70
CA THR A 64 14.18 -0.05 0.73
C THR A 64 13.64 -0.02 -0.68
N CYS A 65 14.22 0.84 -1.51
CA CYS A 65 14.09 0.83 -2.97
C CYS A 65 15.44 1.21 -3.60
N HIS A 66 15.49 1.44 -4.91
CA HIS A 66 16.69 1.91 -5.57
C HIS A 66 16.49 3.29 -6.18
N CYS A 67 17.56 4.07 -6.25
CA CYS A 67 17.59 5.26 -7.08
C CYS A 67 17.44 4.88 -8.56
N PRO A 68 16.49 5.46 -9.28
CA PRO A 68 16.26 5.11 -10.69
C PRO A 68 17.40 5.56 -11.62
N LEU A 69 18.25 6.49 -11.17
CA LEU A 69 19.35 7.03 -11.97
C LEU A 69 20.67 6.30 -11.72
N THR A 70 20.96 5.95 -10.45
CA THR A 70 22.29 5.41 -10.06
C THR A 70 22.25 3.93 -9.69
N GLY A 71 21.05 3.35 -9.47
CA GLY A 71 20.89 1.99 -8.98
C GLY A 71 21.34 1.79 -7.52
N GLN A 72 21.76 2.85 -6.82
CA GLN A 72 22.11 2.77 -5.41
C GLN A 72 20.88 2.52 -4.56
N PRO A 73 21.01 1.74 -3.46
CA PRO A 73 19.90 1.52 -2.55
C PRO A 73 19.52 2.79 -1.80
N ASP A 74 18.23 3.05 -1.72
CA ASP A 74 17.63 4.08 -0.90
C ASP A 74 16.90 3.43 0.27
N PHE A 75 17.01 4.04 1.45
CA PHE A 75 16.41 3.56 2.69
C PHE A 75 15.53 4.65 3.28
N ALA A 76 14.43 4.23 3.91
CA ALA A 76 13.55 5.16 4.60
C ALA A 76 12.88 4.53 5.81
N HIS A 77 12.46 5.39 6.73
CA HIS A 77 11.55 5.08 7.82
C HIS A 77 10.17 5.66 7.49
N PHE A 78 9.16 4.80 7.33
CA PHE A 78 7.80 5.23 7.06
C PHE A 78 6.93 5.10 8.31
N THR A 79 6.09 6.12 8.52
CA THR A 79 4.99 6.07 9.46
C THR A 79 3.69 6.30 8.68
N ILE A 80 2.79 5.32 8.72
CA ILE A 80 1.46 5.41 8.12
C ILE A 80 0.45 5.52 9.26
N GLU A 81 -0.34 6.57 9.23
CA GLU A 81 -1.45 6.81 10.15
C GLU A 81 -2.75 6.76 9.38
N MET A 82 -3.66 5.89 9.77
CA MET A 82 -4.90 5.65 9.04
C MET A 82 -6.11 5.55 9.98
N VAL A 83 -7.22 6.16 9.57
CA VAL A 83 -8.54 5.94 10.13
C VAL A 83 -9.36 5.18 9.10
N ALA A 84 -9.64 3.91 9.38
CA ALA A 84 -10.37 3.04 8.46
C ALA A 84 -11.84 3.43 8.36
N ASP A 85 -12.47 3.25 7.18
CA ASP A 85 -13.92 3.28 7.04
C ASP A 85 -14.49 1.84 7.09
N ARG A 86 -14.68 1.23 5.94
CA ARG A 86 -15.30 -0.11 5.84
C ARG A 86 -14.30 -1.25 5.91
N LEU A 87 -13.08 -1.01 5.48
CA LEU A 87 -12.04 -2.02 5.29
C LEU A 87 -10.76 -1.63 6.03
N CYS A 88 -10.05 -2.64 6.54
CA CYS A 88 -8.70 -2.55 7.07
C CYS A 88 -7.72 -3.32 6.19
N ILE A 89 -6.46 -2.90 6.18
CA ILE A 89 -5.39 -3.58 5.45
C ILE A 89 -4.94 -4.80 6.24
N GLU A 90 -4.75 -5.94 5.56
CA GLU A 90 -4.17 -7.14 6.14
C GLU A 90 -2.64 -6.98 6.25
N LEU A 91 -2.09 -7.20 7.44
CA LEU A 91 -0.69 -6.87 7.78
C LEU A 91 0.34 -7.68 6.98
N LYS A 92 0.07 -8.95 6.68
CA LYS A 92 1.00 -9.78 5.92
C LYS A 92 1.08 -9.33 4.47
N SER A 93 -0.04 -8.94 3.85
CA SER A 93 -0.04 -8.38 2.51
C SER A 93 0.67 -7.04 2.46
N LEU A 94 0.48 -6.19 3.48
CA LEU A 94 1.20 -4.91 3.61
C LEU A 94 2.71 -5.13 3.70
N LYS A 95 3.17 -6.13 4.46
CA LYS A 95 4.58 -6.51 4.51
C LYS A 95 5.10 -6.91 3.12
N LEU A 96 4.35 -7.74 2.37
CA LEU A 96 4.75 -8.18 1.04
C LEU A 96 4.72 -7.03 0.02
N TYR A 97 3.77 -6.12 0.17
CA TYR A 97 3.68 -4.90 -0.61
C TYR A 97 4.95 -4.05 -0.46
N PHE A 98 5.41 -3.74 0.75
CA PHE A 98 6.65 -3.01 0.97
C PHE A 98 7.88 -3.77 0.47
N TRP A 99 7.91 -5.08 0.66
CA TRP A 99 9.00 -5.92 0.16
C TRP A 99 9.12 -5.90 -1.36
N SER A 100 8.01 -5.71 -2.08
CA SER A 100 8.00 -5.62 -3.54
C SER A 100 8.78 -4.41 -4.09
N TYR A 101 8.96 -3.36 -3.30
CA TYR A 101 9.75 -2.20 -3.68
C TYR A 101 11.27 -2.43 -3.66
N ARG A 102 11.74 -3.46 -2.97
CA ARG A 102 13.17 -3.65 -2.68
C ARG A 102 14.09 -3.58 -3.91
N ASN A 103 13.65 -4.06 -5.04
CA ASN A 103 14.42 -4.06 -6.29
C ASN A 103 13.87 -3.10 -7.36
N VAL A 104 13.05 -2.15 -6.95
CA VAL A 104 12.40 -1.19 -7.86
C VAL A 104 13.11 0.14 -7.79
N GLY A 105 13.47 0.69 -8.97
CA GLY A 105 14.00 2.04 -9.09
C GLY A 105 12.88 3.07 -9.12
N ALA A 106 12.81 3.97 -8.12
CA ALA A 106 11.81 5.03 -8.08
C ALA A 106 12.32 6.25 -7.28
N PHE A 107 11.83 7.44 -7.66
CA PHE A 107 12.09 8.66 -6.88
C PHE A 107 11.30 8.66 -5.57
N HIS A 108 11.84 9.28 -4.54
CA HIS A 108 11.27 9.33 -3.19
C HIS A 108 9.83 9.86 -3.18
N GLU A 109 9.60 10.95 -3.93
CA GLU A 109 8.29 11.58 -4.05
C GLU A 109 7.26 10.65 -4.72
N LYS A 110 7.70 9.95 -5.78
CA LYS A 110 6.83 9.00 -6.47
C LYS A 110 6.42 7.85 -5.56
N VAL A 111 7.39 7.21 -4.90
CA VAL A 111 7.13 6.10 -3.99
C VAL A 111 6.14 6.50 -2.90
N THR A 112 6.36 7.67 -2.27
CA THR A 112 5.52 8.15 -1.17
C THR A 112 4.07 8.37 -1.62
N ASN A 113 3.87 8.96 -2.79
CA ASN A 113 2.52 9.20 -3.33
C ASN A 113 1.87 7.90 -3.83
N ASP A 114 2.60 7.04 -4.55
CA ASP A 114 2.07 5.74 -5.02
C ASP A 114 1.54 4.89 -3.86
N ILE A 115 2.25 4.86 -2.72
CA ILE A 115 1.83 4.11 -1.52
C ILE A 115 0.51 4.65 -0.97
N VAL A 116 0.35 5.97 -0.89
CA VAL A 116 -0.92 6.57 -0.43
C VAL A 116 -2.05 6.25 -1.39
N ASP A 117 -1.82 6.36 -2.69
CA ASP A 117 -2.81 6.07 -3.73
C ASP A 117 -3.23 4.59 -3.72
N ASP A 118 -2.28 3.67 -3.54
CA ASP A 118 -2.55 2.23 -3.44
C ASP A 118 -3.38 1.89 -2.20
N ILE A 119 -3.06 2.51 -1.04
CA ILE A 119 -3.85 2.36 0.18
C ILE A 119 -5.28 2.90 -0.02
N VAL A 120 -5.42 4.08 -0.61
CA VAL A 120 -6.73 4.68 -0.89
C VAL A 120 -7.55 3.79 -1.81
N ARG A 121 -6.93 3.25 -2.87
CA ARG A 121 -7.59 2.34 -3.81
C ARG A 121 -8.04 1.04 -3.13
N ALA A 122 -7.26 0.51 -2.19
CA ALA A 122 -7.54 -0.76 -1.53
C ALA A 122 -8.64 -0.65 -0.46
N VAL A 123 -8.63 0.40 0.37
CA VAL A 123 -9.49 0.46 1.57
C VAL A 123 -10.38 1.71 1.66
N ASP A 124 -10.20 2.71 0.79
CA ASP A 124 -10.94 4.00 0.82
C ASP A 124 -11.07 4.54 2.27
N PRO A 125 -9.95 4.84 2.95
CA PRO A 125 -9.97 5.17 4.37
C PRO A 125 -10.57 6.57 4.58
N ARG A 126 -11.15 6.81 5.77
CA ARG A 126 -11.58 8.18 6.17
C ARG A 126 -10.41 9.15 6.16
N PHE A 127 -9.24 8.65 6.56
CA PHE A 127 -7.98 9.39 6.59
C PHE A 127 -6.80 8.44 6.42
N VAL A 128 -5.80 8.86 5.67
CA VAL A 128 -4.46 8.28 5.69
C VAL A 128 -3.41 9.36 5.52
N ARG A 129 -2.35 9.26 6.31
CA ARG A 129 -1.12 10.06 6.19
C ARG A 129 0.06 9.11 6.15
N LEU A 130 0.91 9.28 5.16
CA LEU A 130 2.23 8.67 5.12
C LEU A 130 3.28 9.74 5.35
N THR A 131 4.08 9.58 6.40
CA THR A 131 5.30 10.35 6.65
C THR A 131 6.48 9.47 6.28
N ALA A 132 7.21 9.85 5.25
CA ALA A 132 8.39 9.16 4.74
C ALA A 132 9.63 9.96 5.12
N LYS A 133 10.48 9.41 6.00
CA LYS A 133 11.79 9.98 6.37
C LYS A 133 12.87 9.19 5.65
N TRP A 134 13.46 9.79 4.63
CA TRP A 134 14.50 9.18 3.82
C TRP A 134 15.88 9.39 4.42
N ASN A 135 16.70 8.34 4.40
CA ASN A 135 18.07 8.43 4.89
C ASN A 135 18.89 9.41 4.04
N VAL A 136 19.93 9.96 4.70
CA VAL A 136 20.80 10.98 4.09
C VAL A 136 21.40 10.49 2.76
N ARG A 137 21.36 11.39 1.78
CA ARG A 137 21.93 11.18 0.46
C ARG A 137 22.67 12.44 0.02
N GLY A 138 23.97 12.35 -0.23
CA GLY A 138 24.76 13.52 -0.57
C GLY A 138 24.73 14.63 0.48
N GLY A 139 24.56 14.29 1.76
CA GLY A 139 24.42 15.27 2.86
C GLY A 139 23.02 15.85 3.05
N ILE A 140 22.00 15.38 2.29
CA ILE A 140 20.62 15.90 2.33
C ILE A 140 19.70 14.84 2.92
N TYR A 141 18.91 15.23 3.92
CA TYR A 141 17.75 14.47 4.40
C TYR A 141 16.50 14.95 3.67
N THR A 142 15.62 14.03 3.32
CA THR A 142 14.34 14.35 2.65
C THR A 142 13.19 13.75 3.44
N ASP A 143 12.29 14.61 3.90
CA ASP A 143 11.04 14.19 4.52
C ASP A 143 9.88 14.51 3.57
N ILE A 144 9.02 13.55 3.32
CA ILE A 144 7.84 13.71 2.45
C ILE A 144 6.62 13.28 3.23
N VAL A 145 5.60 14.15 3.24
CA VAL A 145 4.31 13.85 3.86
C VAL A 145 3.23 13.91 2.79
N ALA A 146 2.53 12.79 2.60
CA ALA A 146 1.37 12.71 1.72
C ALA A 146 0.13 12.32 2.53
N GLU A 147 -1.00 12.98 2.25
CA GLU A 147 -2.26 12.74 2.95
C GLU A 147 -3.41 12.53 1.98
N HIS A 148 -4.37 11.70 2.40
CA HIS A 148 -5.70 11.64 1.82
C HIS A 148 -6.76 11.77 2.92
N ARG A 149 -7.83 12.50 2.62
CA ARG A 149 -9.02 12.64 3.47
C ARG A 149 -10.28 12.37 2.66
N GLN A 150 -11.10 11.49 3.15
CA GLN A 150 -12.41 11.23 2.55
C GLN A 150 -13.26 12.52 2.60
N LYS A 151 -13.94 12.82 1.50
CA LYS A 151 -14.74 14.04 1.38
C LYS A 151 -15.83 14.09 2.48
N GLY A 152 -15.84 15.18 3.23
CA GLY A 152 -16.83 15.43 4.28
C GLY A 152 -16.48 14.80 5.63
N TRP A 153 -15.47 13.94 5.73
CA TRP A 153 -15.04 13.42 7.02
C TRP A 153 -14.32 14.48 7.85
N LYS A 154 -14.67 14.55 9.14
CA LYS A 154 -13.99 15.38 10.14
C LYS A 154 -13.58 14.50 11.29
N ALA A 155 -12.31 14.60 11.70
CA ALA A 155 -11.80 13.83 12.84
C ALA A 155 -12.63 14.13 14.10
N ALA A 156 -13.01 13.08 14.84
CA ALA A 156 -13.56 13.24 16.17
C ALA A 156 -12.52 13.93 17.07
N ALA A 157 -12.98 14.80 17.99
CA ALA A 157 -12.11 15.59 18.87
C ALA A 157 -11.15 14.75 19.73
N THR A 158 -11.45 13.46 19.93
CA THR A 158 -10.66 12.50 20.72
C THR A 158 -9.52 11.84 19.94
N ILE A 159 -9.48 11.97 18.59
CA ILE A 159 -8.38 11.47 17.77
C ILE A 159 -7.44 12.63 17.48
N ALA A 160 -6.62 12.97 18.48
CA ALA A 160 -5.43 13.77 18.20
C ALA A 160 -4.44 12.86 17.47
N LEU A 161 -4.19 13.14 16.18
CA LEU A 161 -3.09 12.53 15.47
C LEU A 161 -1.80 13.01 16.15
N PRO A 162 -1.04 12.15 16.83
CA PRO A 162 0.19 12.60 17.45
C PRO A 162 1.14 13.10 16.37
N PRO A 163 2.04 14.04 16.68
CA PRO A 163 3.08 14.42 15.75
C PRO A 163 3.84 13.16 15.32
N SER A 164 4.14 13.06 14.03
CA SER A 164 4.99 11.99 13.50
C SER A 164 6.33 12.01 14.24
N ALA A 165 6.71 10.89 14.83
CA ALA A 165 8.00 10.73 15.50
C ALA A 165 9.15 10.84 14.50
#